data_1cec86b26fdedbfbd97931ec5acb781a
#
_entry.id   1cec86b26fdedbfbd97931ec5acb781a
#
_cell.length_a   1.000
_cell.length_b   1.000
_cell.length_c   1.000
_cell.angle_alpha   90.00
_cell.angle_beta   90.00
_cell.angle_gamma   90.00
#
_symmetry.space_group_name_H-M   'P 1'
#
loop_
_entity.id
_entity.type
_entity.pdbx_description
1 polymer ?
#
loop_
_entity_poly.entity_id
_entity_poly.type
_entity_poly.pdbx_seq_one_letter_code
_entity_poly.pdbx_strand_id
1 'polypeptide(L)'
;DTFLPLRLFLQDQSKFKIWQEEQTQKNFQRKYILSLIYWHKDEWIFAGIYESISVKETPNGPSKYRYETKLLDVGTDLIGKMIIGFKKDFRASYLCLENYIDDLEVLEITRDVCKTEFPGYDKVNVSWEELSGLIDTDAWKTALANQKGVYLITDSSNGKKYVGSATGENMLWGRWKEYIANGNGGNIELKN
;
A
#
# COMPACT_ATOMS: atom_id res chain seq x y z
N ASP A 1 10.83 1.86 -1.48
CA ASP A 1 9.86 1.16 -0.61
C ASP A 1 8.59 0.89 -1.42
N THR A 2 8.35 -0.37 -1.73
CA THR A 2 7.23 -0.84 -2.58
C THR A 2 5.87 -0.52 -1.96
N PHE A 3 5.78 -0.48 -0.63
CA PHE A 3 4.53 -0.25 0.10
C PHE A 3 4.30 1.22 0.50
N LEU A 4 5.20 2.13 0.16
CA LEU A 4 5.02 3.54 0.45
C LEU A 4 3.73 4.12 -0.17
N PRO A 5 3.39 3.83 -1.45
CA PRO A 5 2.13 4.30 -2.05
C PRO A 5 0.89 3.84 -1.28
N LEU A 6 0.86 2.56 -0.89
CA LEU A 6 -0.23 1.98 -0.11
C LEU A 6 -0.37 2.67 1.26
N ARG A 7 0.73 2.84 1.98
CA ARG A 7 0.72 3.54 3.28
C ARG A 7 0.20 4.96 3.18
N LEU A 8 0.68 5.72 2.19
CA LEU A 8 0.21 7.09 1.97
C LEU A 8 -1.29 7.10 1.65
N PHE A 9 -1.75 6.20 0.80
CA PHE A 9 -3.15 6.11 0.39
C PHE A 9 -4.07 5.74 1.57
N LEU A 10 -3.67 4.78 2.42
CA LEU A 10 -4.43 4.37 3.60
C LEU A 10 -4.47 5.45 4.69
N GLN A 11 -3.39 6.22 4.84
CA GLN A 11 -3.34 7.30 5.82
C GLN A 11 -4.09 8.54 5.35
N ASP A 12 -3.89 8.93 4.10
CA ASP A 12 -4.46 10.15 3.54
C ASP A 12 -4.30 10.13 2.00
N GLN A 13 -5.40 10.02 1.28
CA GLN A 13 -5.39 10.00 -0.18
C GLN A 13 -4.79 11.27 -0.79
N SER A 14 -4.84 12.41 -0.09
CA SER A 14 -4.19 13.65 -0.55
C SER A 14 -2.68 13.55 -0.53
N LYS A 15 -2.09 12.87 0.46
CA LYS A 15 -0.65 12.60 0.52
C LYS A 15 -0.22 11.65 -0.59
N PHE A 16 -1.02 10.62 -0.88
CA PHE A 16 -0.79 9.74 -2.01
C PHE A 16 -0.81 10.51 -3.34
N LYS A 17 -1.81 11.40 -3.53
CA LYS A 17 -1.89 12.27 -4.71
C LYS A 17 -0.62 13.11 -4.88
N ILE A 18 -0.17 13.80 -3.83
CA ILE A 18 1.06 14.60 -3.85
C ILE A 18 2.27 13.74 -4.21
N TRP A 19 2.37 12.56 -3.62
CA TRP A 19 3.46 11.61 -3.89
C TRP A 19 3.48 11.15 -5.35
N GLN A 20 2.32 10.79 -5.92
CA GLN A 20 2.26 10.35 -7.32
C GLN A 20 2.52 11.49 -8.30
N GLU A 21 2.25 12.75 -7.95
CA GLU A 21 2.52 13.92 -8.77
C GLU A 21 4.03 14.22 -8.91
N GLU A 22 4.85 13.70 -7.99
CA GLU A 22 6.30 13.86 -8.02
C GLU A 22 6.94 12.74 -8.84
N GLN A 23 7.56 13.10 -9.98
CA GLN A 23 8.12 12.15 -10.93
C GLN A 23 9.58 12.47 -11.26
N THR A 24 10.41 11.42 -11.41
CA THR A 24 11.80 11.56 -11.84
C THR A 24 11.95 11.77 -13.35
N GLN A 25 10.91 11.41 -14.11
CA GLN A 25 10.82 11.55 -15.56
C GLN A 25 9.45 12.11 -15.96
N LYS A 26 9.29 12.52 -17.23
CA LYS A 26 7.98 12.96 -17.77
C LYS A 26 7.06 11.76 -18.03
N ASN A 27 6.59 11.13 -16.96
CA ASN A 27 5.82 9.89 -17.04
C ASN A 27 4.35 10.12 -17.45
N PHE A 28 3.72 11.21 -16.99
CA PHE A 28 2.30 11.48 -17.23
C PHE A 28 2.11 12.33 -18.50
N GLN A 29 2.51 11.78 -19.65
CA GLN A 29 2.39 12.45 -20.94
C GLN A 29 1.01 12.27 -21.61
N ARG A 30 0.16 11.39 -21.06
CA ARG A 30 -1.22 11.18 -21.48
C ARG A 30 -2.14 12.09 -20.69
N LYS A 31 -3.28 12.42 -21.30
CA LYS A 31 -4.32 13.25 -20.66
C LYS A 31 -4.86 12.60 -19.38
N TYR A 32 -5.05 11.30 -19.40
CA TYR A 32 -5.62 10.55 -18.29
C TYR A 32 -4.63 9.54 -17.69
N ILE A 33 -4.73 9.35 -16.39
CA ILE A 33 -3.90 8.47 -15.59
C ILE A 33 -4.83 7.53 -14.83
N LEU A 34 -4.76 6.22 -15.11
CA LEU A 34 -5.33 5.19 -14.26
C LEU A 34 -4.33 4.90 -13.15
N SER A 35 -4.71 5.17 -11.91
CA SER A 35 -3.83 4.97 -10.75
C SER A 35 -4.14 3.65 -10.07
N LEU A 36 -3.13 2.78 -10.01
CA LEU A 36 -3.19 1.47 -9.39
C LEU A 36 -2.08 1.37 -8.33
N ILE A 37 -2.42 0.85 -7.15
CA ILE A 37 -1.50 0.63 -6.05
C ILE A 37 -1.28 -0.87 -5.88
N TYR A 38 -0.03 -1.31 -5.81
CA TYR A 38 0.31 -2.70 -5.54
C TYR A 38 -0.32 -3.17 -4.22
N TRP A 39 -1.04 -4.29 -4.30
CA TRP A 39 -1.71 -4.93 -3.17
C TRP A 39 -1.06 -6.28 -2.86
N HIS A 40 -1.31 -7.25 -3.69
CA HIS A 40 -0.69 -8.57 -3.65
C HIS A 40 -0.07 -8.90 -5.01
N LYS A 41 0.53 -10.09 -5.12
CA LYS A 41 1.07 -10.55 -6.39
C LYS A 41 -0.03 -10.54 -7.46
N ASP A 42 0.23 -9.79 -8.53
CA ASP A 42 -0.67 -9.62 -9.68
C ASP A 42 -2.03 -8.94 -9.34
N GLU A 43 -2.16 -8.35 -8.14
CA GLU A 43 -3.36 -7.67 -7.68
C GLU A 43 -3.08 -6.21 -7.29
N TRP A 44 -3.95 -5.32 -7.71
CA TRP A 44 -3.76 -3.87 -7.58
C TRP A 44 -5.04 -3.20 -7.09
N ILE A 45 -4.92 -2.31 -6.12
CA ILE A 45 -6.02 -1.47 -5.64
C ILE A 45 -6.23 -0.32 -6.62
N PHE A 46 -7.47 -0.12 -7.07
CA PHE A 46 -7.85 1.05 -7.82
C PHE A 46 -7.82 2.31 -6.94
N ALA A 47 -6.97 3.26 -7.31
CA ALA A 47 -6.77 4.52 -6.58
C ALA A 47 -7.36 5.75 -7.30
N GLY A 48 -8.08 5.54 -8.41
CA GLY A 48 -8.78 6.58 -9.13
C GLY A 48 -8.25 6.83 -10.54
N ILE A 49 -9.00 7.65 -11.26
CA ILE A 49 -8.63 8.17 -12.59
C ILE A 49 -8.36 9.66 -12.44
N TYR A 50 -7.19 10.10 -12.91
CA TYR A 50 -6.78 11.50 -12.83
C TYR A 50 -6.59 12.09 -14.22
N GLU A 51 -6.90 13.37 -14.36
CA GLU A 51 -6.51 14.19 -15.52
C GLU A 51 -5.18 14.88 -15.23
N SER A 52 -4.21 14.76 -16.13
CA SER A 52 -2.94 15.49 -16.08
C SER A 52 -3.17 16.91 -16.62
N ILE A 53 -3.06 17.90 -15.74
CA ILE A 53 -3.36 19.32 -16.08
C ILE A 53 -2.09 20.03 -16.55
N SER A 54 -1.03 19.93 -15.77
CA SER A 54 0.22 20.63 -16.05
C SER A 54 1.43 19.90 -15.47
N VAL A 55 2.62 20.25 -15.95
CA VAL A 55 3.90 19.75 -15.41
C VAL A 55 4.88 20.90 -15.25
N LYS A 56 5.58 20.95 -14.13
CA LYS A 56 6.67 21.89 -13.84
C LYS A 56 7.98 21.12 -13.61
N GLU A 57 9.07 21.64 -14.12
CA GLU A 57 10.40 21.12 -13.77
C GLU A 57 10.83 21.67 -12.41
N THR A 58 11.37 20.79 -11.57
CA THR A 58 11.85 21.09 -10.20
C THR A 58 13.31 20.66 -10.07
N PRO A 59 14.27 21.37 -10.70
CA PRO A 59 15.68 20.92 -10.81
C PRO A 59 16.36 20.68 -9.47
N ASN A 60 15.93 21.39 -8.42
CA ASN A 60 16.48 21.31 -7.06
C ASN A 60 15.56 20.59 -6.08
N GLY A 61 14.49 19.96 -6.56
CA GLY A 61 13.53 19.20 -5.74
C GLY A 61 13.92 17.73 -5.57
N PRO A 62 13.21 16.99 -4.71
CA PRO A 62 13.39 15.54 -4.54
C PRO A 62 13.02 14.76 -5.80
N SER A 63 12.20 15.34 -6.67
CA SER A 63 11.79 14.83 -7.97
C SER A 63 12.08 15.85 -9.07
N LYS A 64 12.36 15.38 -10.28
CA LYS A 64 12.73 16.26 -11.41
C LYS A 64 11.51 16.99 -12.00
N TYR A 65 10.32 16.38 -11.88
CA TYR A 65 9.06 16.89 -12.43
C TYR A 65 7.97 16.82 -11.38
N ARG A 66 7.18 17.87 -11.30
CA ARG A 66 5.98 17.92 -10.48
C ARG A 66 4.77 18.17 -11.39
N TYR A 67 3.87 17.20 -11.38
CA TYR A 67 2.61 17.28 -12.09
C TYR A 67 1.55 17.93 -11.21
N GLU A 68 0.57 18.54 -11.87
CA GLU A 68 -0.70 18.93 -11.29
C GLU A 68 -1.76 18.02 -11.89
N THR A 69 -2.46 17.28 -11.05
CA THR A 69 -3.49 16.34 -11.49
C THR A 69 -4.84 16.64 -10.82
N LYS A 70 -5.91 16.28 -11.51
CA LYS A 70 -7.28 16.39 -11.01
C LYS A 70 -7.93 15.02 -11.00
N LEU A 71 -8.41 14.57 -9.83
CA LEU A 71 -9.23 13.37 -9.75
C LEU A 71 -10.54 13.59 -10.51
N LEU A 72 -10.91 12.64 -11.37
CA LEU A 72 -12.17 12.64 -12.11
C LEU A 72 -13.25 11.93 -11.28
N ASP A 73 -14.51 12.28 -11.51
CA ASP A 73 -15.66 11.67 -10.83
C ASP A 73 -16.00 10.26 -11.32
N VAL A 74 -15.23 9.74 -12.28
CA VAL A 74 -15.43 8.39 -12.83
C VAL A 74 -14.91 7.34 -11.86
N GLY A 75 -15.81 6.49 -11.35
CA GLY A 75 -15.48 5.37 -10.48
C GLY A 75 -14.97 5.78 -9.08
N THR A 76 -15.28 6.98 -8.62
CA THR A 76 -14.84 7.45 -7.28
C THR A 76 -15.36 6.59 -6.13
N ASP A 77 -16.53 5.99 -6.29
CA ASP A 77 -17.13 5.03 -5.36
C ASP A 77 -16.41 3.68 -5.29
N LEU A 78 -15.55 3.40 -6.28
CA LEU A 78 -14.72 2.19 -6.37
C LEU A 78 -13.29 2.39 -5.84
N ILE A 79 -12.88 3.63 -5.56
CA ILE A 79 -11.55 3.95 -5.04
C ILE A 79 -11.34 3.22 -3.70
N GLY A 80 -10.23 2.46 -3.61
CA GLY A 80 -9.90 1.65 -2.45
C GLY A 80 -10.77 0.42 -2.23
N LYS A 81 -11.68 0.10 -3.15
CA LYS A 81 -12.61 -1.04 -3.07
C LYS A 81 -12.47 -2.02 -4.23
N MET A 82 -12.07 -1.54 -5.39
CA MET A 82 -11.92 -2.39 -6.57
C MET A 82 -10.50 -2.93 -6.65
N ILE A 83 -10.39 -4.26 -6.72
CA ILE A 83 -9.16 -4.99 -6.96
C ILE A 83 -9.08 -5.34 -8.44
N ILE A 84 -7.98 -4.95 -9.06
CA ILE A 84 -7.69 -5.20 -10.47
C ILE A 84 -6.58 -6.24 -10.56
N GLY A 85 -6.85 -7.32 -11.27
CA GLY A 85 -5.86 -8.31 -11.70
C GLY A 85 -5.04 -7.74 -12.85
N PHE A 86 -3.73 -7.72 -12.69
CA PHE A 86 -2.80 -7.34 -13.74
C PHE A 86 -1.44 -7.97 -13.49
N LYS A 87 -1.06 -8.88 -14.37
CA LYS A 87 0.25 -9.53 -14.32
C LYS A 87 1.31 -8.62 -14.89
N LYS A 88 2.21 -8.16 -14.02
CA LYS A 88 3.27 -7.22 -14.38
C LYS A 88 4.64 -7.85 -14.18
N ASP A 89 5.31 -8.22 -15.27
CA ASP A 89 6.62 -8.90 -15.25
C ASP A 89 7.82 -7.94 -15.32
N PHE A 90 7.59 -6.63 -15.29
CA PHE A 90 8.64 -5.62 -15.51
C PHE A 90 8.62 -4.50 -14.44
N ARG A 91 9.74 -3.79 -14.33
CA ARG A 91 9.96 -2.78 -13.27
C ARG A 91 9.34 -1.41 -13.52
N ALA A 92 8.85 -1.12 -14.73
CA ALA A 92 8.28 0.20 -15.03
C ALA A 92 7.13 0.54 -14.10
N SER A 93 7.13 1.74 -13.51
CA SER A 93 6.09 2.22 -12.61
C SER A 93 4.92 2.91 -13.36
N TYR A 94 5.07 3.12 -14.65
CA TYR A 94 4.02 3.69 -15.53
C TYR A 94 4.02 2.95 -16.87
N LEU A 95 2.84 2.86 -17.47
CA LEU A 95 2.60 2.12 -18.70
C LEU A 95 1.60 2.87 -19.58
N CYS A 96 1.72 2.71 -20.89
CA CYS A 96 0.67 3.14 -21.82
C CYS A 96 -0.48 2.15 -21.75
N LEU A 97 -1.60 2.56 -21.15
CA LEU A 97 -2.75 1.69 -20.89
C LEU A 97 -3.30 1.02 -22.15
N GLU A 98 -3.20 1.71 -23.29
CA GLU A 98 -3.65 1.21 -24.59
C GLU A 98 -3.03 -0.14 -24.96
N ASN A 99 -1.84 -0.45 -24.43
CA ASN A 99 -1.13 -1.71 -24.70
C ASN A 99 -1.53 -2.85 -23.75
N TYR A 100 -2.28 -2.55 -22.69
CA TYR A 100 -2.55 -3.50 -21.59
C TYR A 100 -4.01 -3.54 -21.17
N ILE A 101 -4.89 -2.85 -21.88
CA ILE A 101 -6.30 -2.74 -21.47
C ILE A 101 -6.98 -4.11 -21.41
N ASP A 102 -6.62 -4.99 -22.30
CA ASP A 102 -7.18 -6.35 -22.39
C ASP A 102 -6.57 -7.31 -21.35
N ASP A 103 -5.46 -6.89 -20.70
CA ASP A 103 -4.79 -7.66 -19.64
C ASP A 103 -5.33 -7.30 -18.24
N LEU A 104 -6.18 -6.28 -18.14
CA LEU A 104 -6.78 -5.85 -16.88
C LEU A 104 -8.09 -6.58 -16.63
N GLU A 105 -8.25 -7.14 -15.45
CA GLU A 105 -9.47 -7.81 -15.02
C GLU A 105 -9.93 -7.25 -13.66
N VAL A 106 -11.23 -7.00 -13.51
CA VAL A 106 -11.78 -6.70 -12.18
C VAL A 106 -11.99 -8.02 -11.44
N LEU A 107 -11.15 -8.28 -10.44
CA LEU A 107 -11.21 -9.50 -9.65
C LEU A 107 -12.29 -9.44 -8.57
N GLU A 108 -12.38 -8.29 -7.90
CA GLU A 108 -13.27 -8.11 -6.76
C GLU A 108 -13.66 -6.65 -6.59
N ILE A 109 -14.88 -6.41 -6.11
CA ILE A 109 -15.32 -5.13 -5.56
C ILE A 109 -15.76 -5.38 -4.12
N THR A 110 -14.90 -5.01 -3.18
CA THR A 110 -15.15 -5.18 -1.75
C THR A 110 -15.94 -4.01 -1.19
N ARG A 111 -16.52 -4.17 0.00
CA ARG A 111 -17.17 -3.06 0.70
C ARG A 111 -16.16 -1.98 1.10
N ASP A 112 -14.96 -2.41 1.49
CA ASP A 112 -13.89 -1.54 1.92
C ASP A 112 -12.58 -2.35 1.99
N VAL A 113 -11.69 -2.19 1.02
CA VAL A 113 -10.34 -2.80 1.08
C VAL A 113 -9.48 -2.05 2.09
N CYS A 114 -9.76 -0.77 2.26
CA CYS A 114 -9.01 0.12 3.12
C CYS A 114 -9.66 0.27 4.50
N LYS A 115 -10.06 -0.85 5.14
CA LYS A 115 -10.46 -0.80 6.55
C LYS A 115 -9.26 -0.42 7.39
N THR A 116 -9.14 0.86 7.66
CA THR A 116 -8.14 1.38 8.61
C THR A 116 -8.58 1.16 10.06
N GLU A 117 -9.81 0.74 10.30
CA GLU A 117 -10.30 0.41 11.63
C GLU A 117 -9.61 -0.84 12.18
N PHE A 118 -9.24 -0.80 13.45
CA PHE A 118 -8.70 -1.96 14.13
C PHE A 118 -9.83 -2.98 14.42
N PRO A 119 -9.74 -4.22 13.90
CA PRO A 119 -10.87 -5.17 13.94
C PRO A 119 -11.12 -5.80 15.32
N GLY A 120 -10.24 -5.54 16.29
CA GLY A 120 -10.17 -6.26 17.56
C GLY A 120 -9.08 -7.33 17.55
N TYR A 121 -8.47 -7.58 18.72
CA TYR A 121 -7.29 -8.46 18.85
C TYR A 121 -7.55 -9.91 18.43
N ASP A 122 -8.77 -10.39 18.64
CA ASP A 122 -9.23 -11.74 18.29
C ASP A 122 -9.51 -11.94 16.79
N LYS A 123 -9.58 -10.84 16.04
CA LYS A 123 -9.91 -10.84 14.61
C LYS A 123 -8.78 -10.35 13.72
N VAL A 124 -7.64 -9.98 14.30
CA VAL A 124 -6.48 -9.57 13.51
C VAL A 124 -5.94 -10.78 12.75
N ASN A 125 -6.09 -10.74 11.44
CA ASN A 125 -5.49 -11.66 10.49
C ASN A 125 -5.17 -10.88 9.23
N VAL A 126 -3.93 -10.44 9.09
CA VAL A 126 -3.48 -9.54 8.02
C VAL A 126 -2.19 -10.06 7.41
N SER A 127 -2.02 -9.82 6.13
CA SER A 127 -0.74 -10.06 5.46
C SER A 127 0.32 -9.06 5.91
N TRP A 128 1.56 -9.33 5.53
CA TRP A 128 2.68 -8.42 5.76
C TRP A 128 2.46 -7.06 5.09
N GLU A 129 1.95 -7.07 3.88
CA GLU A 129 1.66 -5.91 3.06
C GLU A 129 0.57 -5.04 3.71
N GLU A 130 -0.53 -5.66 4.11
CA GLU A 130 -1.62 -5.00 4.82
C GLU A 130 -1.13 -4.38 6.13
N LEU A 131 -0.40 -5.15 6.94
CA LEU A 131 0.14 -4.66 8.20
C LEU A 131 1.06 -3.46 7.97
N SER A 132 1.90 -3.49 6.94
CA SER A 132 2.78 -2.37 6.59
C SER A 132 2.02 -1.09 6.25
N GLY A 133 0.83 -1.22 5.66
CA GLY A 133 -0.06 -0.09 5.40
C GLY A 133 -0.79 0.41 6.64
N LEU A 134 -1.21 -0.49 7.51
CA LEU A 134 -2.14 -0.22 8.62
C LEU A 134 -1.45 0.19 9.92
N ILE A 135 -0.25 -0.31 10.20
CA ILE A 135 0.41 -0.24 11.52
C ILE A 135 0.57 1.18 12.07
N ASP A 136 0.71 2.17 11.21
CA ASP A 136 0.87 3.58 11.58
C ASP A 136 -0.42 4.40 11.45
N THR A 137 -1.55 3.79 11.10
CA THR A 137 -2.85 4.47 11.20
C THR A 137 -3.24 4.67 12.66
N ASP A 138 -4.00 5.72 12.95
CA ASP A 138 -4.33 6.11 14.33
C ASP A 138 -5.03 4.99 15.10
N ALA A 139 -5.97 4.27 14.47
CA ALA A 139 -6.71 3.18 15.10
C ALA A 139 -5.79 2.00 15.47
N TRP A 140 -4.95 1.55 14.54
CA TRP A 140 -4.03 0.43 14.77
C TRP A 140 -2.93 0.79 15.75
N LYS A 141 -2.32 1.96 15.59
CA LYS A 141 -1.29 2.44 16.50
C LYS A 141 -1.81 2.55 17.92
N THR A 142 -2.98 3.17 18.11
CA THR A 142 -3.59 3.34 19.43
C THR A 142 -3.89 1.99 20.09
N ALA A 143 -4.45 1.03 19.34
CA ALA A 143 -4.72 -0.30 19.86
C ALA A 143 -3.42 -1.05 20.22
N LEU A 144 -2.47 -1.12 19.31
CA LEU A 144 -1.27 -1.95 19.46
C LEU A 144 -0.21 -1.36 20.40
N ALA A 145 -0.11 -0.02 20.51
CA ALA A 145 0.86 0.64 21.39
C ALA A 145 0.52 0.52 22.89
N ASN A 146 -0.73 0.16 23.21
CA ASN A 146 -1.20 0.02 24.59
C ASN A 146 -1.43 -1.43 25.02
N GLN A 147 -1.08 -2.40 24.18
CA GLN A 147 -1.38 -3.82 24.46
C GLN A 147 -0.15 -4.70 24.37
N LYS A 148 0.09 -5.47 25.44
CA LYS A 148 0.99 -6.64 25.43
C LYS A 148 0.22 -7.85 24.89
N GLY A 149 0.93 -8.78 24.24
CA GLY A 149 0.24 -9.95 23.73
C GLY A 149 1.17 -11.01 23.16
N VAL A 150 0.54 -12.15 22.88
CA VAL A 150 1.13 -13.25 22.11
C VAL A 150 0.49 -13.23 20.73
N TYR A 151 1.28 -13.47 19.70
CA TYR A 151 0.83 -13.45 18.32
C TYR A 151 1.43 -14.61 17.54
N LEU A 152 0.79 -14.94 16.44
CA LEU A 152 1.21 -15.97 15.49
C LEU A 152 1.60 -15.33 14.17
N ILE A 153 2.78 -15.69 13.66
CA ILE A 153 3.20 -15.42 12.29
C ILE A 153 3.17 -16.74 11.53
N THR A 154 2.55 -16.74 10.36
CA THR A 154 2.54 -17.90 9.46
C THR A 154 3.24 -17.51 8.16
N ASP A 155 4.26 -18.29 7.77
CA ASP A 155 4.87 -18.18 6.46
C ASP A 155 3.95 -18.87 5.44
N SER A 156 3.33 -18.10 4.58
CA SER A 156 2.39 -18.59 3.56
C SER A 156 3.07 -19.44 2.48
N SER A 157 4.39 -19.33 2.30
CA SER A 157 5.14 -20.08 1.29
C SER A 157 5.36 -21.54 1.67
N ASN A 158 5.48 -21.86 2.95
CA ASN A 158 5.84 -23.19 3.45
C ASN A 158 4.98 -23.65 4.63
N GLY A 159 4.07 -22.83 5.15
CA GLY A 159 3.17 -23.12 6.27
C GLY A 159 3.84 -23.14 7.64
N LYS A 160 5.11 -22.77 7.77
CA LYS A 160 5.80 -22.68 9.06
C LYS A 160 5.14 -21.60 9.92
N LYS A 161 5.08 -21.88 11.22
CA LYS A 161 4.44 -21.00 12.20
C LYS A 161 5.44 -20.59 13.26
N TYR A 162 5.40 -19.31 13.61
CA TYR A 162 6.19 -18.74 14.69
C TYR A 162 5.26 -18.06 15.71
N VAL A 163 5.41 -18.42 16.97
CA VAL A 163 4.68 -17.79 18.08
C VAL A 163 5.61 -16.79 18.77
N GLY A 164 5.23 -15.53 18.73
CA GLY A 164 5.97 -14.44 19.36
C GLY A 164 5.22 -13.80 20.52
N SER A 165 5.93 -13.05 21.33
CA SER A 165 5.35 -12.23 22.40
C SER A 165 5.90 -10.81 22.34
N ALA A 166 5.06 -9.86 22.72
CA ALA A 166 5.41 -8.45 22.87
C ALA A 166 5.13 -8.01 24.31
N THR A 167 6.20 -7.86 25.08
CA THR A 167 6.15 -7.50 26.52
C THR A 167 6.97 -6.24 26.83
N GLY A 168 7.70 -5.69 25.84
CA GLY A 168 8.53 -4.50 25.96
C GLY A 168 7.72 -3.19 26.09
N GLU A 169 8.42 -2.09 26.24
CA GLU A 169 7.80 -0.76 26.42
C GLU A 169 6.92 -0.34 25.23
N ASN A 170 7.31 -0.68 24.01
CA ASN A 170 6.56 -0.35 22.79
C ASN A 170 5.45 -1.35 22.44
N MET A 171 5.17 -2.32 23.32
CA MET A 171 4.07 -3.27 23.23
C MET A 171 4.03 -4.02 21.87
N LEU A 172 2.82 -4.41 21.41
CA LEU A 172 2.62 -5.05 20.10
C LEU A 172 3.03 -4.13 18.94
N TRP A 173 2.74 -2.84 19.03
CA TRP A 173 3.06 -1.88 17.96
C TRP A 173 4.56 -1.84 17.66
N GLY A 174 5.41 -1.66 18.66
CA GLY A 174 6.84 -1.60 18.47
C GLY A 174 7.42 -2.90 17.94
N ARG A 175 6.93 -4.03 18.46
CA ARG A 175 7.39 -5.36 18.03
C ARG A 175 7.03 -5.63 16.56
N TRP A 176 5.81 -5.32 16.14
CA TRP A 176 5.39 -5.52 14.76
C TRP A 176 6.06 -4.54 13.79
N LYS A 177 6.35 -3.32 14.22
CA LYS A 177 7.16 -2.38 13.43
C LYS A 177 8.58 -2.89 13.17
N GLU A 178 9.21 -3.55 14.12
CA GLU A 178 10.51 -4.18 13.91
C GLU A 178 10.45 -5.26 12.82
N TYR A 179 9.40 -6.08 12.80
CA TYR A 179 9.20 -7.04 11.71
C TYR A 179 9.06 -6.34 10.36
N ILE A 180 8.24 -5.31 10.26
CA ILE A 180 8.06 -4.54 9.02
C ILE A 180 9.38 -3.92 8.55
N ALA A 181 10.20 -3.42 9.47
CA ALA A 181 11.44 -2.74 9.15
C ALA A 181 12.54 -3.68 8.62
N ASN A 182 12.65 -4.89 9.16
CA ASN A 182 13.80 -5.78 8.89
C ASN A 182 13.43 -7.21 8.46
N GLY A 183 12.14 -7.53 8.35
CA GLY A 183 11.64 -8.83 7.90
C GLY A 183 11.63 -9.93 8.96
N ASN A 184 12.34 -9.77 10.07
CA ASN A 184 12.50 -10.84 11.07
C ASN A 184 12.39 -10.37 12.53
N GLY A 185 12.27 -9.05 12.78
CA GLY A 185 12.20 -8.51 14.14
C GLY A 185 13.40 -8.90 15.05
N GLY A 186 14.56 -9.16 14.45
CA GLY A 186 15.73 -9.66 15.18
C GLY A 186 15.70 -11.16 15.51
N ASN A 187 14.67 -11.89 15.07
CA ASN A 187 14.57 -13.33 15.30
C ASN A 187 15.38 -14.13 14.28
N ILE A 188 16.24 -15.01 14.78
CA ILE A 188 17.14 -15.85 13.97
C ILE A 188 16.34 -16.87 13.16
N GLU A 189 15.26 -17.42 13.72
CA GLU A 189 14.43 -18.45 13.07
C GLU A 189 13.64 -17.93 11.87
N LEU A 190 13.42 -16.62 11.80
CA LEU A 190 12.75 -15.94 10.66
C LEU A 190 13.74 -15.41 9.62
N LYS A 191 15.04 -15.66 9.76
CA LYS A 191 16.09 -15.23 8.83
C LYS A 191 16.37 -16.22 7.70
N ASN A 192 15.79 -17.41 7.73
CA ASN A 192 16.06 -18.49 6.77
C ASN A 192 14.91 -18.71 5.80
#